data_98fbbf2d0c9e4b5aa76f90f43c5930bb
#
_entry.id   98fbbf2d0c9e4b5aa76f90f43c5930bb
#
_cell.length_a   1.000
_cell.length_b   1.000
_cell.length_c   1.000
_cell.angle_alpha   90.00
_cell.angle_beta   90.00
_cell.angle_gamma   90.00
#
_symmetry.space_group_name_H-M   'P 1'
#
loop_
_entity.id
_entity.type
_entity.pdbx_description
1 polymer ?
#
loop_
_entity_poly.entity_id
_entity_poly.type
_entity_poly.pdbx_seq_one_letter_code
_entity_poly.pdbx_strand_id
1 'polypeptide(L)'
;MEINVKKIVMFEGGVETLAYFSKQMAEQFVKMGYAVFFYNLKDEKGSAKRLRKFIKPGETVMITFNFQGLEKEDGVYSEKSGYVWDEYKIPCYNIAADHPYYYDNRLHDLPKGYHHISIDRKQEAYFLKYYPEYQSFGFLPLAGTGLDGALEVPYEKRDIDVIMTGNYTPPSFFEQHINWINDEYAAFYRGIIEELLEKTDQTVEEAALRHCEREMGEVAPDDFRLVMHKMIFIDLYVRNYWRGMVIKTLAEAGITVDVIGKGWEELECSAMQNVRIHPQTDSLTCLEQLSHAKISVNVMPWFKDGAHDRVFNSILNGAVCVSDTSRYLSEELKEGEGVSYYDLKHLEPVSYTHLRAHETLMNLV
;
A
#
# COMPACT_ATOMS: atom_id res chain seq x y z
N MET A 1 -12.10 -28.84 -13.18
CA MET A 1 -11.04 -29.07 -14.19
C MET A 1 -9.74 -28.82 -13.48
N GLU A 2 -8.85 -29.77 -13.43
CA GLU A 2 -7.54 -29.56 -12.81
C GLU A 2 -6.74 -28.58 -13.69
N ILE A 3 -6.28 -27.47 -13.10
CA ILE A 3 -5.57 -26.42 -13.83
C ILE A 3 -4.08 -26.73 -13.76
N ASN A 4 -3.48 -27.00 -14.90
CA ASN A 4 -2.03 -27.16 -15.02
C ASN A 4 -1.43 -25.85 -15.52
N VAL A 5 -1.18 -24.91 -14.60
CA VAL A 5 -0.71 -23.57 -14.93
C VAL A 5 0.64 -23.62 -15.62
N LYS A 6 0.73 -22.98 -16.77
CA LYS A 6 1.97 -22.79 -17.56
C LYS A 6 2.16 -21.34 -17.99
N LYS A 7 1.08 -20.55 -17.93
CA LYS A 7 1.00 -19.20 -18.49
C LYS A 7 0.38 -18.27 -17.49
N ILE A 8 0.96 -17.09 -17.35
CA ILE A 8 0.48 -16.06 -16.44
C ILE A 8 0.29 -14.78 -17.24
N VAL A 9 -0.88 -14.16 -17.09
CA VAL A 9 -1.17 -12.82 -17.62
C VAL A 9 -1.01 -11.81 -16.50
N MET A 10 -0.24 -10.78 -16.73
CA MET A 10 -0.02 -9.65 -15.82
C MET A 10 -0.20 -8.32 -16.55
N PHE A 11 -0.17 -7.20 -15.83
CA PHE A 11 -0.49 -5.87 -16.38
C PHE A 11 0.66 -4.89 -16.17
N GLU A 12 0.79 -3.96 -17.14
CA GLU A 12 1.71 -2.83 -17.07
C GLU A 12 1.10 -1.58 -17.71
N GLY A 13 1.74 -0.43 -17.58
CA GLY A 13 1.33 0.82 -18.23
C GLY A 13 0.35 1.66 -17.42
N GLY A 14 -0.17 1.16 -16.31
CA GLY A 14 -0.99 1.89 -15.35
C GLY A 14 -0.15 2.66 -14.31
N VAL A 15 -0.51 2.52 -13.02
CA VAL A 15 0.25 3.09 -11.90
C VAL A 15 1.66 2.50 -11.87
N GLU A 16 2.68 3.34 -11.76
CA GLU A 16 4.09 2.95 -11.87
C GLU A 16 4.45 1.87 -10.85
N THR A 17 4.14 2.06 -9.58
CA THR A 17 4.45 1.12 -8.50
C THR A 17 3.81 -0.26 -8.72
N LEU A 18 2.55 -0.30 -9.20
CA LEU A 18 1.87 -1.57 -9.48
C LEU A 18 2.49 -2.29 -10.70
N ALA A 19 2.92 -1.52 -11.70
CA ALA A 19 3.64 -2.06 -12.85
C ALA A 19 5.01 -2.60 -12.42
N TYR A 20 5.68 -1.93 -11.48
CA TYR A 20 6.93 -2.40 -10.88
C TYR A 20 6.73 -3.71 -10.13
N PHE A 21 5.74 -3.81 -9.24
CA PHE A 21 5.40 -5.06 -8.54
C PHE A 21 5.10 -6.20 -9.51
N SER A 22 4.32 -5.93 -10.56
CA SER A 22 4.02 -6.92 -11.60
C SER A 22 5.28 -7.42 -12.27
N LYS A 23 6.24 -6.55 -12.59
CA LYS A 23 7.52 -6.94 -13.22
C LYS A 23 8.38 -7.78 -12.28
N GLN A 24 8.51 -7.40 -11.01
CA GLN A 24 9.28 -8.14 -10.02
C GLN A 24 8.71 -9.57 -9.81
N MET A 25 7.39 -9.70 -9.70
CA MET A 25 6.73 -11.01 -9.64
C MET A 25 6.94 -11.82 -10.92
N ALA A 26 6.81 -11.18 -12.09
CA ALA A 26 6.98 -11.85 -13.38
C ALA A 26 8.38 -12.45 -13.56
N GLU A 27 9.41 -11.75 -13.11
CA GLU A 27 10.80 -12.27 -13.13
C GLU A 27 10.93 -13.59 -12.36
N GLN A 28 10.27 -13.69 -11.20
CA GLN A 28 10.28 -14.92 -10.42
C GLN A 28 9.47 -16.04 -11.11
N PHE A 29 8.32 -15.71 -11.67
CA PHE A 29 7.53 -16.68 -12.44
C PHE A 29 8.28 -17.20 -13.65
N VAL A 30 9.02 -16.37 -14.36
CA VAL A 30 9.86 -16.79 -15.49
C VAL A 30 10.99 -17.72 -15.00
N LYS A 31 11.66 -17.40 -13.88
CA LYS A 31 12.68 -18.29 -13.27
C LYS A 31 12.08 -19.63 -12.84
N MET A 32 10.81 -19.67 -12.46
CA MET A 32 10.08 -20.91 -12.14
C MET A 32 9.59 -21.67 -13.38
N GLY A 33 9.82 -21.15 -14.59
CA GLY A 33 9.49 -21.81 -15.86
C GLY A 33 8.10 -21.46 -16.43
N TYR A 34 7.39 -20.47 -15.87
CA TYR A 34 6.13 -20.00 -16.43
C TYR A 34 6.36 -19.03 -17.60
N ALA A 35 5.50 -19.09 -18.60
CA ALA A 35 5.44 -18.06 -19.64
C ALA A 35 4.60 -16.89 -19.13
N VAL A 36 5.15 -15.69 -19.11
CA VAL A 36 4.46 -14.48 -18.66
C VAL A 36 4.13 -13.58 -19.85
N PHE A 37 2.92 -13.07 -19.88
CA PHE A 37 2.43 -12.06 -20.85
C PHE A 37 2.04 -10.80 -20.12
N PHE A 38 2.57 -9.66 -20.55
CA PHE A 38 2.14 -8.35 -20.08
C PHE A 38 1.10 -7.75 -20.99
N TYR A 39 -0.07 -7.45 -20.45
CA TYR A 39 -1.05 -6.59 -21.08
C TYR A 39 -0.69 -5.14 -20.75
N ASN A 40 -0.39 -4.35 -21.78
CA ASN A 40 -0.02 -2.95 -21.62
C ASN A 40 -1.27 -2.06 -21.72
N LEU A 41 -1.63 -1.40 -20.63
CA LEU A 41 -2.79 -0.51 -20.52
C LEU A 41 -2.65 0.76 -21.39
N LYS A 42 -1.43 1.10 -21.86
CA LYS A 42 -1.21 2.20 -22.83
C LYS A 42 -1.37 1.75 -24.29
N ASP A 43 -1.39 0.43 -24.56
CA ASP A 43 -1.62 -0.17 -25.88
C ASP A 43 -2.64 -1.30 -25.75
N GLU A 44 -3.85 -0.99 -25.32
CA GLU A 44 -4.90 -2.00 -25.07
C GLU A 44 -5.24 -2.80 -26.33
N LYS A 45 -5.41 -2.13 -27.49
CA LYS A 45 -5.77 -2.79 -28.76
C LYS A 45 -4.70 -3.78 -29.24
N GLY A 46 -3.43 -3.37 -29.17
CA GLY A 46 -2.31 -4.24 -29.51
C GLY A 46 -2.17 -5.40 -28.52
N SER A 47 -2.32 -5.12 -27.24
CA SER A 47 -2.26 -6.11 -26.17
C SER A 47 -3.40 -7.12 -26.26
N ALA A 48 -4.64 -6.70 -26.50
CA ALA A 48 -5.79 -7.59 -26.68
C ALA A 48 -5.59 -8.60 -27.82
N LYS A 49 -5.05 -8.13 -28.96
CA LYS A 49 -4.74 -9.01 -30.11
C LYS A 49 -3.69 -10.06 -29.79
N ARG A 50 -2.65 -9.70 -29.01
CA ARG A 50 -1.59 -10.61 -28.55
C ARG A 50 -2.11 -11.54 -27.47
N LEU A 51 -2.90 -11.03 -26.52
CA LEU A 51 -3.50 -11.78 -25.42
C LEU A 51 -4.28 -13.01 -25.91
N ARG A 52 -5.18 -12.84 -26.89
CA ARG A 52 -5.99 -13.93 -27.45
C ARG A 52 -5.18 -15.05 -28.08
N LYS A 53 -3.94 -14.77 -28.53
CA LYS A 53 -3.01 -15.79 -29.03
C LYS A 53 -2.24 -16.47 -27.90
N PHE A 54 -2.07 -15.80 -26.78
CA PHE A 54 -1.31 -16.29 -25.66
C PHE A 54 -2.13 -17.20 -24.73
N ILE A 55 -3.35 -16.77 -24.38
CA ILE A 55 -4.19 -17.47 -23.39
C ILE A 55 -4.65 -18.83 -23.89
N LYS A 56 -4.74 -19.80 -22.95
CA LYS A 56 -5.28 -21.14 -23.19
C LYS A 56 -6.09 -21.60 -21.98
N PRO A 57 -7.33 -22.11 -22.17
CA PRO A 57 -8.13 -22.69 -21.09
C PRO A 57 -7.35 -23.80 -20.36
N GLY A 58 -7.39 -23.81 -19.03
CA GLY A 58 -6.77 -24.83 -18.20
C GLY A 58 -5.23 -24.72 -18.05
N GLU A 59 -4.59 -23.82 -18.80
CA GLU A 59 -3.14 -23.59 -18.71
C GLU A 59 -2.80 -22.16 -18.27
N THR A 60 -3.77 -21.23 -18.26
CA THR A 60 -3.53 -19.81 -18.00
C THR A 60 -4.21 -19.36 -16.73
N VAL A 61 -3.55 -18.50 -15.95
CA VAL A 61 -4.12 -17.70 -14.88
C VAL A 61 -3.83 -16.22 -15.14
N MET A 62 -4.65 -15.34 -14.60
CA MET A 62 -4.42 -13.91 -14.56
C MET A 62 -4.08 -13.50 -13.13
N ILE A 63 -2.99 -12.72 -12.96
CA ILE A 63 -2.58 -12.14 -11.68
C ILE A 63 -2.46 -10.64 -11.89
N THR A 64 -3.13 -9.88 -11.05
CA THR A 64 -3.17 -8.42 -11.19
C THR A 64 -3.12 -7.71 -9.85
N PHE A 65 -2.84 -6.41 -9.89
CA PHE A 65 -2.95 -5.48 -8.77
C PHE A 65 -4.07 -4.48 -9.02
N ASN A 66 -4.85 -4.19 -7.98
CA ASN A 66 -5.84 -3.12 -7.97
C ASN A 66 -6.76 -3.12 -9.21
N PHE A 67 -7.29 -4.28 -9.56
CA PHE A 67 -8.31 -4.50 -10.59
C PHE A 67 -7.89 -4.22 -12.04
N GLN A 68 -6.62 -4.04 -12.36
CA GLN A 68 -6.16 -3.94 -13.75
C GLN A 68 -6.57 -5.20 -14.54
N GLY A 69 -7.19 -5.03 -15.70
CA GLY A 69 -7.79 -6.13 -16.48
C GLY A 69 -9.16 -6.60 -16.01
N LEU A 70 -9.74 -5.92 -15.02
CA LEU A 70 -11.07 -6.17 -14.46
C LEU A 70 -11.97 -4.91 -14.50
N GLU A 71 -11.52 -3.85 -15.16
CA GLU A 71 -12.23 -2.55 -15.28
C GLU A 71 -12.84 -2.36 -16.69
N LYS A 72 -13.16 -3.46 -17.36
CA LYS A 72 -13.77 -3.46 -18.70
C LYS A 72 -12.89 -2.83 -19.78
N GLU A 73 -11.58 -3.03 -19.70
CA GLU A 73 -10.58 -2.53 -20.67
C GLU A 73 -10.84 -3.09 -22.08
N ASP A 74 -10.38 -2.36 -23.10
CA ASP A 74 -10.59 -2.69 -24.51
C ASP A 74 -10.06 -4.10 -24.84
N GLY A 75 -10.95 -4.94 -25.42
CA GLY A 75 -10.64 -6.30 -25.85
C GLY A 75 -10.45 -7.32 -24.73
N VAL A 76 -10.54 -6.92 -23.46
CA VAL A 76 -10.69 -7.78 -22.29
C VAL A 76 -12.17 -7.97 -21.95
N TYR A 77 -12.98 -6.94 -22.19
CA TYR A 77 -14.43 -6.95 -21.98
C TYR A 77 -15.19 -6.56 -23.24
N SER A 78 -16.40 -7.06 -23.39
CA SER A 78 -17.40 -6.56 -24.34
C SER A 78 -18.81 -6.69 -23.77
N GLU A 79 -19.69 -5.73 -24.05
CA GLU A 79 -21.10 -5.74 -23.64
C GLU A 79 -21.85 -7.01 -24.10
N LYS A 80 -21.40 -7.59 -25.21
CA LYS A 80 -22.06 -8.76 -25.81
C LYS A 80 -21.64 -10.09 -25.17
N SER A 81 -20.37 -10.23 -24.79
CA SER A 81 -19.78 -11.53 -24.37
C SER A 81 -19.21 -11.51 -22.94
N GLY A 82 -19.22 -10.36 -22.26
CA GLY A 82 -18.58 -10.21 -20.95
C GLY A 82 -17.05 -10.22 -21.03
N TYR A 83 -16.43 -10.69 -19.98
CA TYR A 83 -14.97 -10.79 -19.87
C TYR A 83 -14.40 -11.96 -20.67
N VAL A 84 -13.25 -11.73 -21.29
CA VAL A 84 -12.45 -12.79 -21.92
C VAL A 84 -12.03 -13.86 -20.93
N TRP A 85 -11.90 -13.50 -19.67
CA TRP A 85 -11.57 -14.42 -18.56
C TRP A 85 -12.66 -15.49 -18.38
N ASP A 86 -13.92 -15.11 -18.48
CA ASP A 86 -15.04 -16.05 -18.43
C ASP A 86 -15.14 -16.90 -19.72
N GLU A 87 -14.93 -16.29 -20.88
CA GLU A 87 -14.93 -16.98 -22.19
C GLU A 87 -13.91 -18.13 -22.19
N TYR A 88 -12.71 -17.88 -21.68
CA TYR A 88 -11.60 -18.85 -21.62
C TYR A 88 -11.47 -19.59 -20.29
N LYS A 89 -12.37 -19.35 -19.33
CA LYS A 89 -12.36 -19.95 -17.97
C LYS A 89 -11.04 -19.75 -17.25
N ILE A 90 -10.51 -18.53 -17.28
CA ILE A 90 -9.25 -18.14 -16.67
C ILE A 90 -9.52 -17.63 -15.26
N PRO A 91 -8.93 -18.23 -14.22
CA PRO A 91 -8.97 -17.67 -12.87
C PRO A 91 -8.23 -16.35 -12.81
N CYS A 92 -8.82 -15.38 -12.11
CA CYS A 92 -8.33 -14.02 -11.95
C CYS A 92 -7.99 -13.76 -10.49
N TYR A 93 -6.72 -13.66 -10.17
CA TYR A 93 -6.22 -13.34 -8.84
C TYR A 93 -5.87 -11.86 -8.76
N ASN A 94 -6.61 -11.11 -7.96
CA ASN A 94 -6.43 -9.67 -7.78
C ASN A 94 -5.84 -9.37 -6.40
N ILE A 95 -4.62 -8.85 -6.36
CA ILE A 95 -3.98 -8.36 -5.15
C ILE A 95 -4.42 -6.91 -4.94
N ALA A 96 -5.28 -6.70 -3.95
CA ALA A 96 -5.75 -5.37 -3.59
C ALA A 96 -4.71 -4.70 -2.66
N ALA A 97 -3.95 -3.76 -3.21
CA ALA A 97 -2.89 -3.05 -2.49
C ALA A 97 -3.43 -1.91 -1.58
N ASP A 98 -4.73 -1.70 -1.55
CA ASP A 98 -5.45 -0.81 -0.64
C ASP A 98 -6.65 -1.54 -0.04
N HIS A 99 -7.27 -0.93 0.96
CA HIS A 99 -8.40 -1.50 1.66
C HIS A 99 -9.61 -1.75 0.72
N PRO A 100 -10.36 -2.86 0.84
CA PRO A 100 -11.48 -3.18 -0.05
C PRO A 100 -12.52 -2.07 -0.21
N TYR A 101 -12.79 -1.24 0.81
CA TYR A 101 -13.74 -0.14 0.66
C TYR A 101 -13.31 0.95 -0.34
N TYR A 102 -12.02 1.02 -0.71
CA TYR A 102 -11.54 1.88 -1.79
C TYR A 102 -12.11 1.46 -3.15
N TYR A 103 -12.43 0.18 -3.28
CA TYR A 103 -12.82 -0.47 -4.51
C TYR A 103 -14.29 -0.89 -4.54
N ASP A 104 -15.14 -0.37 -3.65
CA ASP A 104 -16.56 -0.73 -3.62
C ASP A 104 -17.23 -0.60 -4.99
N ASN A 105 -16.92 0.47 -5.72
CA ASN A 105 -17.41 0.70 -7.08
C ASN A 105 -16.82 -0.22 -8.16
N ARG A 106 -15.81 -1.02 -7.84
CA ARG A 106 -15.17 -2.01 -8.73
C ARG A 106 -15.49 -3.44 -8.36
N LEU A 107 -15.92 -3.65 -7.13
CA LEU A 107 -16.36 -4.95 -6.60
C LEU A 107 -17.79 -5.25 -7.03
N HIS A 108 -18.07 -5.05 -8.35
CA HIS A 108 -19.31 -5.35 -9.04
C HIS A 108 -19.02 -5.90 -10.43
N ASP A 109 -19.86 -6.79 -10.93
CA ASP A 109 -19.75 -7.35 -12.29
C ASP A 109 -18.39 -7.96 -12.62
N LEU A 110 -17.73 -8.58 -11.66
CA LEU A 110 -16.43 -9.22 -11.85
C LEU A 110 -16.57 -10.59 -12.55
N PRO A 111 -15.47 -11.09 -13.18
CA PRO A 111 -15.48 -12.44 -13.77
C PRO A 111 -15.82 -13.52 -12.76
N LYS A 112 -16.46 -14.59 -13.19
CA LYS A 112 -16.86 -15.74 -12.34
C LYS A 112 -15.68 -16.41 -11.65
N GLY A 113 -14.49 -16.34 -12.26
CA GLY A 113 -13.25 -16.88 -11.72
C GLY A 113 -12.44 -15.86 -10.91
N TYR A 114 -13.06 -14.80 -10.40
CA TYR A 114 -12.41 -13.78 -9.58
C TYR A 114 -12.05 -14.33 -8.19
N HIS A 115 -10.82 -14.06 -7.76
CA HIS A 115 -10.32 -14.31 -6.43
C HIS A 115 -9.66 -13.05 -5.87
N HIS A 116 -10.12 -12.62 -4.72
CA HIS A 116 -9.54 -11.47 -4.00
C HIS A 116 -8.37 -11.91 -3.13
N ILE A 117 -7.31 -11.11 -3.11
CA ILE A 117 -6.15 -11.27 -2.24
C ILE A 117 -5.96 -9.97 -1.47
N SER A 118 -6.03 -10.03 -0.15
CA SER A 118 -5.81 -8.89 0.73
C SER A 118 -4.35 -8.82 1.20
N ILE A 119 -3.84 -7.61 1.42
CA ILE A 119 -2.46 -7.36 1.91
C ILE A 119 -2.39 -7.13 3.43
N ASP A 120 -3.52 -7.24 4.12
CA ASP A 120 -3.67 -7.10 5.57
C ASP A 120 -4.79 -8.05 6.03
N ARG A 121 -4.60 -8.78 7.14
CA ARG A 121 -5.58 -9.77 7.64
C ARG A 121 -6.88 -9.12 8.11
N LYS A 122 -6.84 -7.87 8.60
CA LYS A 122 -8.05 -7.11 8.95
C LYS A 122 -8.82 -6.71 7.68
N GLN A 123 -8.11 -6.35 6.61
CA GLN A 123 -8.73 -6.07 5.31
C GLN A 123 -9.36 -7.33 4.69
N GLU A 124 -8.75 -8.50 4.87
CA GLU A 124 -9.36 -9.78 4.47
C GLU A 124 -10.65 -10.04 5.25
N ALA A 125 -10.63 -9.85 6.57
CA ALA A 125 -11.82 -10.01 7.41
C ALA A 125 -12.96 -9.06 6.98
N TYR A 126 -12.61 -7.81 6.64
CA TYR A 126 -13.55 -6.85 6.07
C TYR A 126 -14.12 -7.36 4.74
N PHE A 127 -13.27 -7.82 3.82
CA PHE A 127 -13.71 -8.33 2.52
C PHE A 127 -14.67 -9.50 2.67
N LEU A 128 -14.33 -10.49 3.48
CA LEU A 128 -15.19 -11.66 3.74
C LEU A 128 -16.54 -11.28 4.33
N LYS A 129 -16.59 -10.25 5.17
CA LYS A 129 -17.83 -9.77 5.81
C LYS A 129 -18.73 -9.01 4.84
N TYR A 130 -18.16 -8.13 4.03
CA TYR A 130 -18.92 -7.17 3.24
C TYR A 130 -19.05 -7.50 1.75
N TYR A 131 -18.32 -8.50 1.25
CA TYR A 131 -18.36 -8.98 -0.14
C TYR A 131 -18.45 -10.51 -0.20
N PRO A 132 -19.43 -11.15 0.50
CA PRO A 132 -19.51 -12.60 0.62
C PRO A 132 -19.81 -13.30 -0.71
N GLU A 133 -20.25 -12.58 -1.74
CA GLU A 133 -20.50 -13.08 -3.09
C GLU A 133 -19.23 -13.43 -3.87
N TYR A 134 -18.08 -12.88 -3.45
CA TYR A 134 -16.79 -13.14 -4.09
C TYR A 134 -15.89 -14.06 -3.26
N GLN A 135 -15.01 -14.77 -3.96
CA GLN A 135 -14.07 -15.67 -3.31
C GLN A 135 -12.85 -14.90 -2.80
N SER A 136 -12.47 -15.10 -1.55
CA SER A 136 -11.14 -14.72 -1.05
C SER A 136 -10.17 -15.88 -1.31
N PHE A 137 -8.96 -15.54 -1.80
CA PHE A 137 -7.82 -16.45 -1.85
C PHE A 137 -6.97 -16.36 -0.57
N GLY A 138 -7.24 -15.33 0.25
CA GLY A 138 -6.61 -15.13 1.54
C GLY A 138 -5.72 -13.89 1.61
N PHE A 139 -4.84 -13.90 2.60
CA PHE A 139 -3.90 -12.85 2.89
C PHE A 139 -2.55 -13.13 2.22
N LEU A 140 -2.00 -12.12 1.53
CA LEU A 140 -0.64 -12.11 1.00
C LEU A 140 0.00 -10.76 1.34
N PRO A 141 0.98 -10.71 2.27
CA PRO A 141 1.63 -9.45 2.60
C PRO A 141 2.40 -8.91 1.42
N LEU A 142 2.54 -7.58 1.35
CA LEU A 142 3.46 -6.97 0.40
C LEU A 142 4.89 -7.39 0.73
N ALA A 143 5.68 -7.58 -0.31
CA ALA A 143 7.10 -7.94 -0.22
C ALA A 143 7.97 -6.75 -0.66
N GLY A 144 9.27 -6.82 -0.37
CA GLY A 144 10.26 -5.86 -0.84
C GLY A 144 11.08 -6.41 -2.01
N THR A 145 11.85 -5.50 -2.62
CA THR A 145 12.85 -5.79 -3.65
C THR A 145 14.21 -5.34 -3.17
N GLY A 146 15.18 -6.26 -3.14
CA GLY A 146 16.59 -5.94 -2.92
C GLY A 146 17.30 -5.73 -4.26
N LEU A 147 18.12 -4.70 -4.35
CA LEU A 147 19.00 -4.45 -5.49
C LEU A 147 20.29 -5.25 -5.33
N ASP A 148 20.82 -5.73 -6.45
CA ASP A 148 22.11 -6.41 -6.48
C ASP A 148 23.21 -5.46 -5.95
N GLY A 149 23.99 -5.95 -4.99
CA GLY A 149 25.08 -5.17 -4.36
C GLY A 149 24.66 -4.12 -3.34
N ALA A 150 23.36 -3.87 -3.10
CA ALA A 150 22.89 -2.87 -2.14
C ALA A 150 23.39 -3.15 -0.70
N LEU A 151 23.43 -4.41 -0.29
CA LEU A 151 23.94 -4.83 1.02
C LEU A 151 25.48 -4.76 1.14
N GLU A 152 26.18 -4.65 0.02
CA GLU A 152 27.64 -4.52 -0.02
C GLU A 152 28.10 -3.08 0.20
N VAL A 153 27.17 -2.08 0.16
CA VAL A 153 27.50 -0.68 0.43
C VAL A 153 27.76 -0.51 1.93
N PRO A 154 29.02 -0.21 2.33
CA PRO A 154 29.34 -0.03 3.74
C PRO A 154 28.54 1.13 4.36
N TYR A 155 28.14 0.97 5.61
CA TYR A 155 27.32 1.97 6.32
C TYR A 155 27.97 3.38 6.30
N GLU A 156 29.29 3.45 6.50
CA GLU A 156 30.05 4.71 6.52
C GLU A 156 30.11 5.43 5.15
N LYS A 157 29.78 4.70 4.08
CA LYS A 157 29.72 5.26 2.72
C LYS A 157 28.31 5.67 2.31
N ARG A 158 27.32 5.42 3.17
CA ARG A 158 25.95 5.87 2.93
C ARG A 158 25.84 7.35 3.28
N ASP A 159 25.49 8.16 2.31
CA ASP A 159 25.51 9.63 2.39
C ASP A 159 24.16 10.25 2.75
N ILE A 160 23.10 9.44 2.81
CA ILE A 160 21.76 9.83 3.28
C ILE A 160 21.58 9.34 4.70
N ASP A 161 21.47 10.25 5.67
CA ASP A 161 21.29 9.85 7.06
C ASP A 161 19.89 9.28 7.32
N VAL A 162 18.85 10.01 6.91
CA VAL A 162 17.45 9.57 7.07
C VAL A 162 16.68 9.85 5.79
N ILE A 163 15.95 8.84 5.29
CA ILE A 163 15.12 8.96 4.10
C ILE A 163 13.68 8.56 4.37
N MET A 164 12.73 9.22 3.72
CA MET A 164 11.35 8.77 3.58
C MET A 164 10.91 8.82 2.12
N THR A 165 10.42 7.69 1.61
CA THR A 165 9.86 7.60 0.25
C THR A 165 8.35 7.57 0.31
N GLY A 166 7.68 8.53 -0.38
CA GLY A 166 6.22 8.60 -0.46
C GLY A 166 5.70 10.02 -0.54
N ASN A 167 4.49 10.15 -1.08
CA ASN A 167 3.84 11.45 -1.23
C ASN A 167 3.23 11.92 0.10
N TYR A 168 3.08 13.22 0.23
CA TYR A 168 2.41 13.89 1.32
C TYR A 168 1.25 14.73 0.77
N THR A 169 0.17 14.82 1.53
CA THR A 169 -0.93 15.75 1.29
C THR A 169 -1.31 16.34 2.63
N PRO A 170 -1.27 17.67 2.81
CA PRO A 170 -1.56 18.25 4.10
C PRO A 170 -2.99 17.89 4.55
N PRO A 171 -3.22 17.56 5.82
CA PRO A 171 -4.55 17.25 6.35
C PRO A 171 -5.60 18.32 6.03
N SER A 172 -5.19 19.59 5.93
CA SER A 172 -6.05 20.72 5.54
C SER A 172 -6.68 20.56 4.15
N PHE A 173 -6.05 19.80 3.25
CA PHE A 173 -6.64 19.47 1.94
C PHE A 173 -7.96 18.71 2.06
N PHE A 174 -8.10 17.88 3.09
CA PHE A 174 -9.31 17.07 3.30
C PHE A 174 -10.44 17.82 3.99
N GLU A 175 -10.21 19.04 4.50
CA GLU A 175 -11.23 19.88 5.12
C GLU A 175 -12.41 20.15 4.18
N GLN A 176 -12.19 20.27 2.88
CA GLN A 176 -13.25 20.41 1.90
C GLN A 176 -14.22 19.22 1.88
N HIS A 177 -13.73 18.00 2.14
CA HIS A 177 -14.56 16.78 2.20
C HIS A 177 -15.29 16.70 3.55
N ILE A 178 -14.62 17.09 4.63
CA ILE A 178 -15.20 17.12 5.99
C ILE A 178 -16.36 18.10 6.06
N ASN A 179 -16.18 19.29 5.49
CA ASN A 179 -17.17 20.37 5.56
C ASN A 179 -18.17 20.39 4.38
N TRP A 180 -18.18 19.36 3.52
CA TRP A 180 -18.94 19.34 2.28
C TRP A 180 -20.47 19.43 2.48
N ILE A 181 -21.02 18.75 3.50
CA ILE A 181 -22.47 18.59 3.65
C ILE A 181 -23.03 19.68 4.57
N ASN A 182 -22.70 19.64 5.85
CA ASN A 182 -23.11 20.61 6.89
C ASN A 182 -22.27 20.39 8.17
N ASP A 183 -22.51 21.23 9.19
CA ASP A 183 -21.76 21.19 10.46
C ASP A 183 -21.97 19.90 11.25
N GLU A 184 -23.13 19.25 11.16
CA GLU A 184 -23.45 18.01 11.85
C GLU A 184 -22.60 16.84 11.27
N TYR A 185 -22.57 16.72 9.93
CA TYR A 185 -21.69 15.76 9.25
C TYR A 185 -20.21 16.07 9.49
N ALA A 186 -19.83 17.34 9.51
CA ALA A 186 -18.46 17.74 9.82
C ALA A 186 -18.06 17.28 11.24
N ALA A 187 -18.92 17.47 12.23
CA ALA A 187 -18.70 17.01 13.59
C ALA A 187 -18.60 15.47 13.66
N PHE A 188 -19.45 14.74 12.93
CA PHE A 188 -19.42 13.29 12.83
C PHE A 188 -18.07 12.79 12.27
N TYR A 189 -17.59 13.34 11.15
CA TYR A 189 -16.32 12.96 10.56
C TYR A 189 -15.12 13.31 11.45
N ARG A 190 -15.14 14.47 12.10
CA ARG A 190 -14.10 14.88 13.06
C ARG A 190 -14.04 13.93 14.25
N GLY A 191 -15.20 13.51 14.77
CA GLY A 191 -15.24 12.53 15.86
C GLY A 191 -14.56 11.20 15.50
N ILE A 192 -14.75 10.70 14.25
CA ILE A 192 -14.06 9.49 13.77
C ILE A 192 -12.54 9.74 13.65
N ILE A 193 -12.15 10.88 13.05
CA ILE A 193 -10.73 11.26 12.90
C ILE A 193 -10.05 11.37 14.27
N GLU A 194 -10.64 12.07 15.21
CA GLU A 194 -10.11 12.24 16.57
C GLU A 194 -9.93 10.90 17.27
N GLU A 195 -10.92 9.99 17.17
CA GLU A 195 -10.82 8.65 17.73
C GLU A 195 -9.67 7.84 17.10
N LEU A 196 -9.47 7.94 15.77
CA LEU A 196 -8.39 7.24 15.08
C LEU A 196 -6.99 7.81 15.40
N LEU A 197 -6.90 9.11 15.65
CA LEU A 197 -5.66 9.76 16.10
C LEU A 197 -5.36 9.42 17.57
N GLU A 198 -6.38 9.23 18.39
CA GLU A 198 -6.21 8.82 19.78
C GLU A 198 -5.92 7.33 19.93
N LYS A 199 -6.58 6.47 19.15
CA LYS A 199 -6.48 5.01 19.24
C LYS A 199 -5.86 4.46 17.95
N THR A 200 -4.55 4.52 17.88
CA THR A 200 -3.78 4.17 16.69
C THR A 200 -3.80 2.68 16.31
N ASP A 201 -4.28 1.81 17.19
CA ASP A 201 -4.45 0.37 16.98
C ASP A 201 -5.79 -0.03 16.31
N GLN A 202 -6.73 0.92 16.20
CA GLN A 202 -8.05 0.67 15.60
C GLN A 202 -8.03 0.82 14.07
N THR A 203 -8.89 0.05 13.41
CA THR A 203 -9.14 0.23 11.99
C THR A 203 -10.15 1.36 11.74
N VAL A 204 -10.14 1.91 10.52
CA VAL A 204 -11.10 2.97 10.13
C VAL A 204 -12.53 2.45 10.19
N GLU A 205 -12.77 1.20 9.74
CA GLU A 205 -14.11 0.60 9.77
C GLU A 205 -14.60 0.33 11.20
N GLU A 206 -13.74 -0.06 12.14
CA GLU A 206 -14.14 -0.24 13.53
C GLU A 206 -14.58 1.07 14.18
N ALA A 207 -13.84 2.17 13.95
CA ALA A 207 -14.20 3.50 14.42
C ALA A 207 -15.48 4.00 13.74
N ALA A 208 -15.54 3.94 12.41
CA ALA A 208 -16.69 4.40 11.63
C ALA A 208 -17.98 3.67 12.01
N LEU A 209 -17.92 2.33 12.18
CA LEU A 209 -19.10 1.54 12.56
C LEU A 209 -19.66 2.01 13.91
N ARG A 210 -18.82 2.20 14.93
CA ARG A 210 -19.26 2.69 16.24
C ARG A 210 -19.94 4.07 16.17
N HIS A 211 -19.38 4.97 15.37
CA HIS A 211 -19.98 6.29 15.18
C HIS A 211 -21.31 6.20 14.42
N CYS A 212 -21.40 5.39 13.36
CA CYS A 212 -22.65 5.16 12.64
C CYS A 212 -23.73 4.55 13.54
N GLU A 213 -23.38 3.51 14.32
CA GLU A 213 -24.35 2.88 15.25
C GLU A 213 -24.82 3.82 16.35
N ARG A 214 -23.98 4.74 16.81
CA ARG A 214 -24.36 5.76 17.80
C ARG A 214 -25.40 6.74 17.25
N GLU A 215 -25.25 7.14 15.98
CA GLU A 215 -26.12 8.12 15.34
C GLU A 215 -27.42 7.52 14.78
N MET A 216 -27.34 6.31 14.24
CA MET A 216 -28.45 5.72 13.45
C MET A 216 -29.00 4.42 14.04
N GLY A 217 -28.37 3.85 15.08
CA GLY A 217 -28.64 2.49 15.55
C GLY A 217 -27.98 1.43 14.69
N GLU A 218 -28.59 0.24 14.59
CA GLU A 218 -28.07 -0.87 13.79
C GLU A 218 -27.95 -0.49 12.32
N VAL A 219 -26.77 -0.71 11.73
CA VAL A 219 -26.48 -0.38 10.33
C VAL A 219 -26.36 -1.66 9.52
N ALA A 220 -27.14 -1.76 8.44
CA ALA A 220 -27.09 -2.91 7.55
C ALA A 220 -25.71 -2.97 6.85
N PRO A 221 -25.15 -4.19 6.62
CA PRO A 221 -23.83 -4.35 6.00
C PRO A 221 -23.67 -3.62 4.66
N ASP A 222 -24.69 -3.67 3.79
CA ASP A 222 -24.65 -3.00 2.48
C ASP A 222 -24.61 -1.46 2.61
N ASP A 223 -25.40 -0.92 3.55
CA ASP A 223 -25.40 0.52 3.80
C ASP A 223 -24.05 0.96 4.39
N PHE A 224 -23.49 0.19 5.32
CA PHE A 224 -22.18 0.48 5.89
C PHE A 224 -21.06 0.45 4.84
N ARG A 225 -21.08 -0.51 3.92
CA ARG A 225 -20.14 -0.60 2.80
C ARG A 225 -20.13 0.67 1.96
N LEU A 226 -21.32 1.18 1.59
CA LEU A 226 -21.47 2.44 0.85
C LEU A 226 -20.97 3.65 1.64
N VAL A 227 -21.23 3.69 2.95
CA VAL A 227 -20.75 4.74 3.84
C VAL A 227 -19.21 4.73 3.89
N MET A 228 -18.60 3.55 4.07
CA MET A 228 -17.15 3.41 4.10
C MET A 228 -16.48 3.90 2.82
N HIS A 229 -17.02 3.56 1.65
CA HIS A 229 -16.49 4.03 0.37
C HIS A 229 -16.51 5.57 0.26
N LYS A 230 -17.53 6.24 0.81
CA LYS A 230 -17.62 7.70 0.82
C LYS A 230 -16.68 8.37 1.83
N MET A 231 -16.15 7.63 2.79
CA MET A 231 -15.28 8.12 3.86
C MET A 231 -13.78 7.83 3.64
N ILE A 232 -13.36 7.47 2.43
CA ILE A 232 -11.94 7.24 2.08
C ILE A 232 -11.05 8.42 2.51
N PHE A 233 -11.56 9.65 2.46
CA PHE A 233 -10.82 10.85 2.86
C PHE A 233 -10.41 10.84 4.35
N ILE A 234 -11.14 10.13 5.24
CA ILE A 234 -10.77 9.97 6.66
C ILE A 234 -9.48 9.18 6.80
N ASP A 235 -9.38 8.05 6.11
CA ASP A 235 -8.14 7.26 6.09
C ASP A 235 -6.98 8.07 5.52
N LEU A 236 -7.19 8.76 4.41
CA LEU A 236 -6.17 9.62 3.81
C LEU A 236 -5.75 10.76 4.72
N TYR A 237 -6.69 11.36 5.48
CA TYR A 237 -6.39 12.37 6.49
C TYR A 237 -5.46 11.80 7.56
N VAL A 238 -5.83 10.67 8.18
CA VAL A 238 -5.06 10.05 9.27
C VAL A 238 -3.67 9.60 8.81
N ARG A 239 -3.58 9.00 7.61
CA ARG A 239 -2.29 8.63 6.99
C ARG A 239 -1.36 9.82 6.86
N ASN A 240 -1.86 10.90 6.29
CA ASN A 240 -1.04 12.08 6.03
C ASN A 240 -0.75 12.89 7.30
N TYR A 241 -1.68 12.93 8.26
CA TYR A 241 -1.43 13.51 9.57
C TYR A 241 -0.18 12.89 10.22
N TRP A 242 -0.17 11.56 10.39
CA TRP A 242 0.95 10.87 11.00
C TRP A 242 2.22 10.96 10.18
N ARG A 243 2.12 10.90 8.86
CA ARG A 243 3.26 11.06 7.97
C ARG A 243 3.92 12.43 8.12
N GLY A 244 3.13 13.49 8.16
CA GLY A 244 3.60 14.85 8.42
C GLY A 244 4.18 15.01 9.83
N MET A 245 3.50 14.47 10.85
CA MET A 245 3.96 14.55 12.24
C MET A 245 5.31 13.89 12.47
N VAL A 246 5.55 12.71 11.88
CA VAL A 246 6.83 12.00 12.01
C VAL A 246 7.96 12.83 11.40
N ILE A 247 7.82 13.33 10.18
CA ILE A 247 8.86 14.13 9.52
C ILE A 247 9.08 15.46 10.25
N LYS A 248 8.00 16.11 10.68
CA LYS A 248 8.09 17.33 11.47
C LYS A 248 8.86 17.13 12.76
N THR A 249 8.55 16.07 13.52
CA THR A 249 9.23 15.76 14.79
C THR A 249 10.74 15.53 14.58
N LEU A 250 11.10 14.78 13.56
CA LEU A 250 12.53 14.54 13.23
C LEU A 250 13.25 15.85 12.86
N ALA A 251 12.64 16.65 11.98
CA ALA A 251 13.22 17.91 11.54
C ALA A 251 13.37 18.91 12.69
N GLU A 252 12.35 19.05 13.55
CA GLU A 252 12.38 19.94 14.74
C GLU A 252 13.35 19.46 15.81
N ALA A 253 13.69 18.18 15.85
CA ALA A 253 14.77 17.63 16.66
C ALA A 253 16.18 17.86 16.06
N GLY A 254 16.29 18.57 14.93
CA GLY A 254 17.56 18.90 14.27
C GLY A 254 18.09 17.79 13.34
N ILE A 255 17.26 16.78 13.03
CA ILE A 255 17.65 15.68 12.14
C ILE A 255 17.31 16.07 10.70
N THR A 256 18.31 15.94 9.81
CA THR A 256 18.06 16.13 8.39
C THR A 256 17.37 14.90 7.81
N VAL A 257 16.23 15.12 7.15
CA VAL A 257 15.43 14.06 6.51
C VAL A 257 15.31 14.36 5.02
N ASP A 258 15.73 13.41 4.21
CA ASP A 258 15.51 13.42 2.76
C ASP A 258 14.14 12.81 2.47
N VAL A 259 13.24 13.55 1.85
CA VAL A 259 11.90 13.08 1.48
C VAL A 259 11.77 13.00 -0.04
N ILE A 260 11.31 11.85 -0.56
CA ILE A 260 11.12 11.64 -2.00
C ILE A 260 9.62 11.48 -2.27
N GLY A 261 9.05 12.45 -2.98
CA GLY A 261 7.62 12.43 -3.33
C GLY A 261 7.07 13.83 -3.53
N LYS A 262 5.78 13.89 -3.86
CA LYS A 262 5.05 15.16 -4.06
C LYS A 262 4.46 15.68 -2.76
N GLY A 263 4.27 16.99 -2.68
CA GLY A 263 3.47 17.68 -1.67
C GLY A 263 4.21 17.99 -0.37
N TRP A 264 5.47 17.62 -0.22
CA TRP A 264 6.27 17.90 0.97
C TRP A 264 6.56 19.38 1.17
N GLU A 265 6.50 20.18 0.11
CA GLU A 265 6.55 21.64 0.15
C GLU A 265 5.41 22.28 0.94
N GLU A 266 4.30 21.54 1.14
CA GLU A 266 3.14 21.97 1.92
C GLU A 266 3.21 21.55 3.40
N LEU A 267 4.32 20.92 3.84
CA LEU A 267 4.49 20.52 5.24
C LEU A 267 4.72 21.75 6.12
N GLU A 268 3.82 21.96 7.06
CA GLU A 268 3.94 23.02 8.08
C GLU A 268 4.91 22.58 9.20
N CYS A 269 6.17 23.00 9.10
CA CYS A 269 7.24 22.65 10.03
C CYS A 269 8.11 23.88 10.33
N SER A 270 8.41 24.13 11.61
CA SER A 270 9.28 25.26 12.03
C SER A 270 10.76 25.05 11.64
N ALA A 271 11.15 23.83 11.31
CA ALA A 271 12.52 23.44 10.97
C ALA A 271 12.64 22.90 9.53
N MET A 272 11.95 23.54 8.55
CA MET A 272 11.98 23.12 7.14
C MET A 272 13.39 23.07 6.53
N GLN A 273 14.36 23.81 7.08
CA GLN A 273 15.78 23.74 6.67
C GLN A 273 16.39 22.34 6.88
N ASN A 274 15.79 21.51 7.72
CA ASN A 274 16.18 20.12 7.98
C ASN A 274 15.41 19.10 7.11
N VAL A 275 14.49 19.55 6.24
CA VAL A 275 13.77 18.70 5.29
C VAL A 275 14.30 18.94 3.90
N ARG A 276 14.97 17.95 3.31
CA ARG A 276 15.46 18.00 1.93
C ARG A 276 14.41 17.35 1.03
N ILE A 277 13.76 18.16 0.20
CA ILE A 277 12.68 17.68 -0.68
C ILE A 277 13.27 17.28 -2.02
N HIS A 278 13.00 16.02 -2.42
CA HIS A 278 13.33 15.48 -3.73
C HIS A 278 12.06 15.23 -4.53
N PRO A 279 12.08 15.42 -5.86
CA PRO A 279 10.92 15.19 -6.70
C PRO A 279 10.51 13.72 -6.66
N GLN A 280 9.23 13.45 -6.95
CA GLN A 280 8.74 12.09 -7.15
C GLN A 280 9.52 11.41 -8.27
N THR A 281 9.94 10.18 -8.03
CA THR A 281 10.67 9.33 -8.99
C THR A 281 10.02 7.95 -9.09
N ASP A 282 10.58 7.08 -9.93
CA ASP A 282 10.14 5.69 -10.08
C ASP A 282 10.62 4.78 -8.93
N SER A 283 10.06 3.58 -8.86
CA SER A 283 10.33 2.62 -7.80
C SER A 283 11.80 2.20 -7.77
N LEU A 284 12.43 1.99 -8.92
CA LEU A 284 13.85 1.60 -9.00
C LEU A 284 14.76 2.68 -8.40
N THR A 285 14.58 3.92 -8.82
CA THR A 285 15.34 5.05 -8.27
C THR A 285 15.11 5.21 -6.75
N CYS A 286 13.88 4.99 -6.25
CA CYS A 286 13.64 4.98 -4.80
C CYS A 286 14.46 3.89 -4.09
N LEU A 287 14.58 2.69 -4.65
CA LEU A 287 15.40 1.61 -4.08
C LEU A 287 16.90 1.94 -4.13
N GLU A 288 17.37 2.57 -5.21
CA GLU A 288 18.74 3.07 -5.32
C GLU A 288 19.05 4.08 -4.20
N GLN A 289 18.14 5.04 -3.94
CA GLN A 289 18.29 5.97 -2.84
C GLN A 289 18.28 5.27 -1.47
N LEU A 290 17.45 4.24 -1.28
CA LEU A 290 17.45 3.43 -0.06
C LEU A 290 18.80 2.73 0.16
N SER A 291 19.46 2.26 -0.89
CA SER A 291 20.80 1.65 -0.77
C SER A 291 21.90 2.62 -0.35
N HIS A 292 21.65 3.93 -0.47
CA HIS A 292 22.52 5.00 0.01
C HIS A 292 22.08 5.58 1.36
N ALA A 293 20.95 5.14 1.90
CA ALA A 293 20.43 5.62 3.17
C ALA A 293 20.89 4.75 4.34
N LYS A 294 21.19 5.38 5.47
CA LYS A 294 21.47 4.69 6.74
C LYS A 294 20.17 4.24 7.39
N ILE A 295 19.18 5.11 7.41
CA ILE A 295 17.87 4.91 8.04
C ILE A 295 16.77 5.25 7.04
N SER A 296 15.77 4.39 6.97
CA SER A 296 14.53 4.67 6.26
C SER A 296 13.37 4.78 7.24
N VAL A 297 12.62 5.86 7.15
CA VAL A 297 11.43 6.08 7.99
C VAL A 297 10.21 5.59 7.23
N ASN A 298 9.40 4.75 7.88
CA ASN A 298 8.12 4.30 7.37
C ASN A 298 6.99 4.71 8.33
N VAL A 299 5.84 5.05 7.77
CA VAL A 299 4.62 5.40 8.49
C VAL A 299 3.47 4.66 7.81
N MET A 300 2.81 3.76 8.54
CA MET A 300 1.78 2.87 8.00
C MET A 300 0.55 2.71 8.92
N PRO A 301 -0.08 3.80 9.39
CA PRO A 301 -1.15 3.73 10.39
C PRO A 301 -2.41 2.99 9.91
N TRP A 302 -2.53 2.75 8.61
CA TRP A 302 -3.65 2.00 8.02
C TRP A 302 -3.46 0.49 8.02
N PHE A 303 -2.23 -0.02 8.19
CA PHE A 303 -1.97 -1.44 8.40
C PHE A 303 -2.11 -1.80 9.87
N LYS A 304 -2.99 -2.73 10.18
CA LYS A 304 -3.15 -3.24 11.55
C LYS A 304 -2.68 -4.68 11.70
N ASP A 305 -2.78 -5.46 10.63
CA ASP A 305 -2.34 -6.87 10.60
C ASP A 305 -1.76 -7.24 9.21
N GLY A 306 -0.99 -6.34 8.65
CA GLY A 306 -0.25 -6.42 7.40
C GLY A 306 1.01 -5.55 7.47
N ALA A 307 1.71 -5.36 6.34
CA ALA A 307 2.90 -4.51 6.28
C ALA A 307 3.02 -3.79 4.94
N HIS A 308 3.61 -2.60 4.96
CA HIS A 308 3.96 -1.86 3.78
C HIS A 308 5.27 -2.40 3.16
N ASP A 309 5.36 -2.46 1.84
CA ASP A 309 6.56 -2.89 1.09
C ASP A 309 7.82 -2.09 1.45
N ARG A 310 7.67 -0.82 1.85
CA ARG A 310 8.80 0.03 2.28
C ARG A 310 9.60 -0.54 3.43
N VAL A 311 8.98 -1.26 4.36
CA VAL A 311 9.69 -1.92 5.47
C VAL A 311 10.69 -2.93 4.89
N PHE A 312 10.24 -3.80 4.02
CA PHE A 312 11.07 -4.84 3.40
C PHE A 312 12.05 -4.24 2.39
N ASN A 313 11.63 -3.24 1.60
CA ASN A 313 12.50 -2.50 0.69
C ASN A 313 13.68 -1.87 1.45
N SER A 314 13.45 -1.28 2.62
CA SER A 314 14.50 -0.68 3.44
C SER A 314 15.54 -1.72 3.87
N ILE A 315 15.09 -2.81 4.49
CA ILE A 315 15.96 -3.87 5.02
C ILE A 315 16.73 -4.56 3.90
N LEU A 316 16.06 -4.90 2.80
CA LEU A 316 16.69 -5.58 1.65
C LEU A 316 17.70 -4.72 0.90
N ASN A 317 17.67 -3.40 1.08
CA ASN A 317 18.65 -2.46 0.52
C ASN A 317 19.60 -1.90 1.59
N GLY A 318 19.62 -2.52 2.78
CA GLY A 318 20.61 -2.27 3.83
C GLY A 318 20.37 -0.99 4.64
N ALA A 319 19.22 -0.34 4.52
CA ALA A 319 18.81 0.72 5.43
C ALA A 319 18.08 0.13 6.64
N VAL A 320 18.35 0.66 7.83
CA VAL A 320 17.56 0.32 9.01
C VAL A 320 16.18 0.95 8.85
N CYS A 321 15.12 0.15 8.97
CA CYS A 321 13.75 0.63 8.90
C CYS A 321 13.28 1.11 10.27
N VAL A 322 12.94 2.38 10.42
CA VAL A 322 12.27 2.94 11.59
C VAL A 322 10.79 3.11 11.26
N SER A 323 9.91 2.35 11.91
CA SER A 323 8.49 2.24 11.53
C SER A 323 7.57 2.20 12.73
N ASP A 324 6.34 2.70 12.59
CA ASP A 324 5.25 2.21 13.43
C ASP A 324 5.01 0.72 13.11
N THR A 325 4.28 0.03 13.99
CA THR A 325 4.13 -1.42 13.88
C THR A 325 2.70 -1.83 13.57
N SER A 326 2.56 -3.07 13.11
CA SER A 326 1.30 -3.81 13.02
C SER A 326 1.47 -5.15 13.73
N ARG A 327 0.36 -5.85 13.98
CA ARG A 327 0.41 -7.19 14.56
C ARG A 327 1.24 -8.13 13.69
N TYR A 328 0.97 -8.19 12.38
CA TYR A 328 1.72 -9.02 11.44
C TYR A 328 3.22 -8.69 11.48
N LEU A 329 3.58 -7.40 11.42
CA LEU A 329 4.97 -7.00 11.36
C LEU A 329 5.74 -7.39 12.64
N SER A 330 5.12 -7.25 13.80
CA SER A 330 5.72 -7.66 15.08
C SER A 330 5.83 -9.18 15.27
N GLU A 331 5.01 -9.96 14.56
CA GLU A 331 5.12 -11.43 14.51
C GLU A 331 6.30 -11.88 13.63
N GLU A 332 6.55 -11.19 12.49
CA GLU A 332 7.51 -11.59 11.46
C GLU A 332 8.92 -10.99 11.64
N LEU A 333 9.03 -9.78 12.16
CA LEU A 333 10.29 -9.07 12.36
C LEU A 333 10.46 -8.61 13.81
N LYS A 334 11.57 -9.01 14.42
CA LYS A 334 11.88 -8.59 15.78
C LYS A 334 12.61 -7.25 15.79
N GLU A 335 12.37 -6.47 16.86
CA GLU A 335 13.13 -5.27 17.15
C GLU A 335 14.64 -5.56 17.09
N GLY A 336 15.38 -4.74 16.30
CA GLY A 336 16.82 -4.90 16.08
C GLY A 336 17.20 -5.81 14.89
N GLU A 337 16.27 -6.50 14.24
CA GLU A 337 16.51 -7.29 13.03
C GLU A 337 16.32 -6.44 11.76
N GLY A 338 17.06 -5.34 11.65
CA GLY A 338 16.93 -4.38 10.53
C GLY A 338 15.72 -3.45 10.64
N VAL A 339 14.91 -3.60 11.68
CA VAL A 339 13.75 -2.76 11.99
C VAL A 339 13.83 -2.24 13.42
N SER A 340 13.36 -1.01 13.62
CA SER A 340 13.12 -0.43 14.93
C SER A 340 11.71 0.16 14.97
N TYR A 341 10.96 -0.15 16.02
CA TYR A 341 9.58 0.27 16.14
C TYR A 341 9.42 1.51 17.00
N TYR A 342 8.48 2.38 16.61
CA TYR A 342 8.07 3.52 17.40
C TYR A 342 6.56 3.55 17.59
N ASP A 343 6.13 4.23 18.64
CA ASP A 343 4.73 4.52 18.86
C ASP A 343 4.38 5.88 18.23
N LEU A 344 3.35 5.92 17.40
CA LEU A 344 2.85 7.15 16.77
C LEU A 344 2.50 8.25 17.79
N LYS A 345 2.10 7.89 19.00
CA LYS A 345 1.80 8.84 20.08
C LYS A 345 3.02 9.37 20.82
N HIS A 346 4.15 8.66 20.70
CA HIS A 346 5.38 8.96 21.43
C HIS A 346 6.56 9.09 20.44
N LEU A 347 6.50 10.11 19.59
CA LEU A 347 7.50 10.31 18.52
C LEU A 347 8.83 10.90 19.02
N GLU A 348 8.85 11.58 20.18
CA GLU A 348 10.08 12.22 20.70
C GLU A 348 11.25 11.26 20.96
N PRO A 349 11.05 10.02 21.48
CA PRO A 349 12.15 9.07 21.65
C PRO A 349 12.78 8.59 20.35
N VAL A 350 12.03 8.60 19.25
CA VAL A 350 12.51 8.16 17.92
C VAL A 350 13.72 8.97 17.47
N SER A 351 13.73 10.27 17.77
CA SER A 351 14.78 11.19 17.34
C SER A 351 16.10 10.99 18.07
N TYR A 352 16.11 10.54 19.31
CA TYR A 352 17.32 10.53 20.13
C TYR A 352 17.88 9.12 20.44
N THR A 353 17.02 8.16 20.68
CA THR A 353 17.45 6.85 21.17
C THR A 353 17.76 5.89 20.02
N HIS A 354 16.94 5.89 18.97
CA HIS A 354 17.07 4.94 17.86
C HIS A 354 18.17 5.35 16.87
N LEU A 355 18.29 6.64 16.55
CA LEU A 355 19.36 7.12 15.65
C LEU A 355 20.76 7.01 16.26
N ARG A 356 20.92 7.21 17.57
CA ARG A 356 22.21 7.02 18.28
C ARG A 356 22.49 5.58 18.68
N ALA A 357 21.46 4.77 18.99
CA ALA A 357 21.66 3.35 19.31
C ALA A 357 22.09 2.54 18.08
N HIS A 358 21.68 2.94 16.88
CA HIS A 358 22.13 2.29 15.63
C HIS A 358 23.61 2.52 15.33
N GLU A 359 24.21 3.64 15.72
CA GLU A 359 25.68 3.77 15.70
C GLU A 359 26.35 2.71 16.58
N THR A 360 25.69 2.22 17.61
CA THR A 360 26.20 1.21 18.54
C THR A 360 25.87 -0.22 18.12
N LEU A 361 24.69 -0.47 17.54
CA LEU A 361 24.25 -1.80 17.08
C LEU A 361 24.94 -2.26 15.79
N MET A 362 25.28 -1.34 14.89
CA MET A 362 26.04 -1.65 13.66
C MET A 362 27.51 -1.98 13.92
N ASN A 363 28.02 -1.72 15.11
CA ASN A 363 29.36 -2.16 15.54
C ASN A 363 29.39 -3.60 16.08
N LEU A 364 28.26 -4.33 16.04
CA LEU A 364 28.11 -5.68 16.56
C LEU A 364 27.79 -6.73 15.47
N VAL A 365 27.81 -6.34 14.18
CA VAL A 365 27.65 -7.24 13.03
C VAL A 365 28.95 -7.39 12.26
#